data_44a5563a6250763ad32de370514d5871
#
_entry.id   44a5563a6250763ad32de370514d5871
#
_cell.length_a   1.000
_cell.length_b   1.000
_cell.length_c   1.000
_cell.angle_alpha   90.00
_cell.angle_beta   90.00
_cell.angle_gamma   90.00
#
_symmetry.space_group_name_H-M   'P 1'
#
loop_
_entity.id
_entity.type
_entity.pdbx_description
1 polymer ?
#
loop_
_entity_poly.entity_id
_entity_poly.type
_entity_poly.pdbx_seq_one_letter_code
_entity_poly.pdbx_strand_id
1 'polypeptide(L)'
;MMSLMRNPPTKRADSKRESQDRILDAAARRLREEGLGGAGIAAVMRDAGLTHGAFYSHFSTKDELASAAFGHAIGTGRPHWIKPSHGESWRARLTSLAKRYLTPAHRDDLATSCAFAALGSEAARGSDQFRSSYERELRTSLAAICDDDTDAKRLDD
;
A
#
# COMPACT_ATOMS: atom_id res chain seq x y z
N MET A 1 -4.61 15.71 35.78
CA MET A 1 -4.88 14.66 34.74
C MET A 1 -5.99 15.19 33.85
N MET A 2 -5.64 15.89 32.77
CA MET A 2 -6.63 16.42 31.81
C MET A 2 -6.78 15.37 30.70
N SER A 3 -7.91 14.65 30.73
CA SER A 3 -8.35 13.75 29.68
C SER A 3 -8.71 14.57 28.43
N LEU A 4 -7.91 14.50 27.38
CA LEU A 4 -8.23 15.06 26.07
C LEU A 4 -9.38 14.24 25.46
N MET A 5 -10.61 14.69 25.66
CA MET A 5 -11.77 14.18 24.92
C MET A 5 -11.57 14.49 23.42
N ARG A 6 -11.23 13.46 22.63
CA ARG A 6 -11.31 13.53 21.17
C ARG A 6 -12.80 13.68 20.81
N ASN A 7 -13.16 14.84 20.26
CA ASN A 7 -14.48 14.99 19.65
C ASN A 7 -14.70 13.88 18.59
N PRO A 8 -15.88 13.24 18.54
CA PRO A 8 -16.20 12.27 17.50
C PRO A 8 -16.15 12.96 16.12
N PRO A 9 -15.71 12.23 15.08
CA PRO A 9 -15.64 12.76 13.72
C PRO A 9 -17.03 13.22 13.27
N THR A 10 -17.09 14.32 12.53
CA THR A 10 -18.35 14.85 11.99
C THR A 10 -18.76 14.01 10.77
N LYS A 11 -20.08 13.86 10.50
CA LYS A 11 -20.63 13.20 9.31
C LYS A 11 -19.91 13.58 8.00
N ARG A 12 -19.46 14.82 7.89
CA ARG A 12 -18.74 15.34 6.71
C ARG A 12 -17.30 14.80 6.65
N ALA A 13 -16.63 14.62 7.79
CA ALA A 13 -15.30 14.05 7.86
C ALA A 13 -15.33 12.56 7.51
N ASP A 14 -16.36 11.83 7.96
CA ASP A 14 -16.54 10.41 7.65
C ASP A 14 -16.81 10.20 6.16
N SER A 15 -17.71 10.99 5.56
CA SER A 15 -17.99 10.93 4.12
C SER A 15 -16.75 11.27 3.26
N LYS A 16 -15.89 12.19 3.72
CA LYS A 16 -14.64 12.51 3.03
C LYS A 16 -13.65 11.35 3.09
N ARG A 17 -13.54 10.67 4.23
CA ARG A 17 -12.70 9.46 4.39
C ARG A 17 -13.18 8.32 3.50
N GLU A 18 -14.47 8.00 3.53
CA GLU A 18 -15.06 6.97 2.68
C GLU A 18 -14.80 7.23 1.18
N SER A 19 -14.90 8.49 0.76
CA SER A 19 -14.59 8.88 -0.62
C SER A 19 -13.12 8.69 -0.93
N GLN A 20 -12.23 9.06 -0.01
CA GLN A 20 -10.79 8.89 -0.16
C GLN A 20 -10.40 7.41 -0.25
N ASP A 21 -10.97 6.55 0.61
CA ASP A 21 -10.71 5.12 0.61
C ASP A 21 -11.12 4.49 -0.73
N ARG A 22 -12.31 4.85 -1.27
CA ARG A 22 -12.74 4.39 -2.61
C ARG A 22 -11.78 4.81 -3.72
N ILE A 23 -11.26 6.04 -3.67
CA ILE A 23 -10.27 6.53 -4.64
C ILE A 23 -8.97 5.71 -4.52
N LEU A 24 -8.50 5.50 -3.30
CA LEU A 24 -7.27 4.74 -3.05
C LEU A 24 -7.39 3.27 -3.47
N ASP A 25 -8.52 2.62 -3.20
CA ASP A 25 -8.79 1.25 -3.65
C ASP A 25 -8.80 1.13 -5.17
N ALA A 26 -9.50 2.05 -5.86
CA ALA A 26 -9.55 2.06 -7.32
C ALA A 26 -8.17 2.33 -7.93
N ALA A 27 -7.43 3.29 -7.39
CA ALA A 27 -6.08 3.63 -7.84
C ALA A 27 -5.09 2.48 -7.58
N ALA A 28 -5.14 1.85 -6.40
CA ALA A 28 -4.28 0.73 -6.03
C ALA A 28 -4.46 -0.48 -6.96
N ARG A 29 -5.70 -0.79 -7.34
CA ARG A 29 -6.00 -1.83 -8.31
C ARG A 29 -5.40 -1.50 -9.67
N ARG A 30 -5.67 -0.31 -10.21
CA ARG A 30 -5.13 0.12 -11.51
C ARG A 30 -3.61 0.17 -11.55
N LEU A 31 -2.98 0.62 -10.47
CA LEU A 31 -1.51 0.62 -10.38
C LEU A 31 -0.94 -0.79 -10.53
N ARG A 32 -1.58 -1.81 -9.93
CA ARG A 32 -1.13 -3.20 -10.06
C ARG A 32 -1.38 -3.79 -11.44
N GLU A 33 -2.52 -3.47 -12.04
CA GLU A 33 -2.94 -4.02 -13.35
C GLU A 33 -2.26 -3.31 -14.53
N GLU A 34 -2.09 -1.99 -14.45
CA GLU A 34 -1.76 -1.14 -15.60
C GLU A 34 -0.48 -0.29 -15.37
N GLY A 35 0.14 -0.38 -14.17
CA GLY A 35 1.30 0.43 -13.79
C GLY A 35 0.99 1.90 -13.54
N LEU A 36 2.05 2.71 -13.36
CA LEU A 36 1.93 4.16 -13.10
C LEU A 36 1.26 4.92 -14.27
N GLY A 37 1.43 4.42 -15.49
CA GLY A 37 0.81 4.99 -16.68
C GLY A 37 -0.71 4.84 -16.69
N GLY A 38 -1.22 3.68 -16.30
CA GLY A 38 -2.63 3.30 -16.36
C GLY A 38 -3.52 3.93 -15.30
N ALA A 39 -2.97 4.40 -14.17
CA ALA A 39 -3.71 5.08 -13.12
C ALA A 39 -4.08 6.53 -13.49
N GLY A 40 -4.75 6.72 -14.62
CA GLY A 40 -5.26 8.03 -15.05
C GLY A 40 -6.36 8.55 -14.12
N ILE A 41 -6.31 9.85 -13.75
CA ILE A 41 -7.25 10.45 -12.78
C ILE A 41 -8.71 10.19 -13.16
N ALA A 42 -9.07 10.41 -14.44
CA ALA A 42 -10.46 10.24 -14.90
C ALA A 42 -10.95 8.79 -14.75
N ALA A 43 -10.08 7.81 -15.03
CA ALA A 43 -10.40 6.40 -14.91
C ALA A 43 -10.53 5.98 -13.44
N VAL A 44 -9.60 6.41 -12.57
CA VAL A 44 -9.67 6.16 -11.13
C VAL A 44 -10.94 6.75 -10.52
N MET A 45 -11.27 8.00 -10.83
CA MET A 45 -12.46 8.66 -10.29
C MET A 45 -13.76 8.00 -10.74
N ARG A 46 -13.83 7.55 -12.00
CA ARG A 46 -14.97 6.78 -12.51
C ARG A 46 -15.11 5.45 -11.75
N ASP A 47 -14.02 4.72 -11.55
CA ASP A 47 -14.04 3.44 -10.84
C ASP A 47 -14.39 3.60 -9.36
N ALA A 48 -14.02 4.73 -8.76
CA ALA A 48 -14.41 5.11 -7.40
C ALA A 48 -15.87 5.57 -7.28
N GLY A 49 -16.60 5.73 -8.42
CA GLY A 49 -17.97 6.24 -8.43
C GLY A 49 -18.06 7.73 -8.07
N LEU A 50 -17.04 8.52 -8.44
CA LEU A 50 -16.92 9.94 -8.13
C LEU A 50 -16.70 10.76 -9.40
N THR A 51 -17.04 12.06 -9.31
CA THR A 51 -16.78 12.98 -10.41
C THR A 51 -15.29 13.33 -10.51
N HIS A 52 -14.84 13.67 -11.74
CA HIS A 52 -13.46 14.11 -11.94
C HIS A 52 -13.09 15.32 -11.07
N GLY A 53 -14.02 16.26 -10.89
CA GLY A 53 -13.80 17.46 -10.05
C GLY A 53 -13.59 17.13 -8.56
N ALA A 54 -14.15 16.03 -8.06
CA ALA A 54 -13.95 15.60 -6.68
C ALA A 54 -12.50 15.20 -6.37
N PHE A 55 -11.68 14.88 -7.39
CA PHE A 55 -10.26 14.56 -7.24
C PHE A 55 -9.52 15.65 -6.48
N TYR A 56 -9.68 16.90 -6.87
CA TYR A 56 -8.95 18.04 -6.31
C TYR A 56 -9.32 18.37 -4.86
N SER A 57 -10.39 17.75 -4.32
CA SER A 57 -10.71 17.81 -2.88
C SER A 57 -9.86 16.85 -2.04
N HIS A 58 -9.19 15.87 -2.67
CA HIS A 58 -8.44 14.81 -2.02
C HIS A 58 -6.95 14.82 -2.36
N PHE A 59 -6.60 15.11 -3.62
CA PHE A 59 -5.23 15.05 -4.13
C PHE A 59 -4.95 16.25 -5.04
N SER A 60 -3.71 16.76 -4.97
CA SER A 60 -3.27 17.90 -5.78
C SER A 60 -2.69 17.45 -7.13
N THR A 61 -2.08 16.26 -7.17
CA THR A 61 -1.40 15.74 -8.35
C THR A 61 -1.63 14.24 -8.55
N LYS A 62 -1.38 13.76 -9.78
CA LYS A 62 -1.39 12.32 -10.08
C LYS A 62 -0.31 11.58 -9.27
N ASP A 63 0.85 12.18 -9.07
CA ASP A 63 1.96 11.58 -8.32
C ASP A 63 1.62 11.43 -6.84
N GLU A 64 0.91 12.40 -6.26
CA GLU A 64 0.39 12.30 -4.90
C GLU A 64 -0.60 11.16 -4.77
N LEU A 65 -1.55 11.04 -5.71
CA LEU A 65 -2.49 9.91 -5.76
C LEU A 65 -1.75 8.58 -5.88
N ALA A 66 -0.80 8.45 -6.81
CA ALA A 66 -0.07 7.20 -7.03
C ALA A 66 0.72 6.78 -5.78
N SER A 67 1.39 7.73 -5.14
CA SER A 67 2.15 7.49 -3.89
C SER A 67 1.25 7.07 -2.74
N ALA A 68 0.11 7.74 -2.58
CA ALA A 68 -0.87 7.41 -1.54
C ALA A 68 -1.53 6.05 -1.79
N ALA A 69 -1.92 5.76 -3.05
CA ALA A 69 -2.53 4.48 -3.43
C ALA A 69 -1.55 3.31 -3.29
N PHE A 70 -0.28 3.51 -3.59
CA PHE A 70 0.77 2.52 -3.34
C PHE A 70 0.89 2.23 -1.85
N GLY A 71 1.01 3.25 -1.01
CA GLY A 71 1.06 3.09 0.45
C GLY A 71 -0.19 2.39 1.01
N HIS A 72 -1.37 2.74 0.50
CA HIS A 72 -2.64 2.09 0.84
C HIS A 72 -2.63 0.60 0.47
N ALA A 73 -2.20 0.27 -0.75
CA ALA A 73 -2.09 -1.10 -1.24
C ALA A 73 -1.17 -1.97 -0.38
N ILE A 74 -0.01 -1.43 0.02
CA ILE A 74 0.92 -2.13 0.88
C ILE A 74 0.39 -2.23 2.30
N GLY A 75 -0.15 -1.15 2.85
CA GLY A 75 -0.70 -1.12 4.21
C GLY A 75 -1.84 -2.11 4.42
N THR A 76 -2.76 -2.21 3.48
CA THR A 76 -3.88 -3.18 3.51
C THR A 76 -3.43 -4.62 3.22
N GLY A 77 -2.44 -4.81 2.35
CA GLY A 77 -1.90 -6.12 1.99
C GLY A 77 -0.95 -6.72 3.03
N ARG A 78 -0.16 -5.88 3.71
CA ARG A 78 0.89 -6.32 4.65
C ARG A 78 0.41 -7.35 5.69
N PRO A 79 -0.75 -7.18 6.36
CA PRO A 79 -1.22 -8.16 7.34
C PRO A 79 -1.58 -9.53 6.76
N HIS A 80 -1.78 -9.64 5.45
CA HIS A 80 -2.02 -10.94 4.81
C HIS A 80 -0.72 -11.75 4.64
N TRP A 81 0.38 -11.06 4.35
CA TRP A 81 1.67 -11.67 4.05
C TRP A 81 2.53 -11.81 5.29
N ILE A 82 2.64 -10.76 6.09
CA ILE A 82 3.47 -10.68 7.29
C ILE A 82 2.58 -10.90 8.50
N LYS A 83 2.71 -12.06 9.13
CA LYS A 83 1.99 -12.40 10.36
C LYS A 83 2.90 -12.21 11.55
N PRO A 84 2.38 -11.73 12.70
CA PRO A 84 3.13 -11.74 13.94
C PRO A 84 3.63 -13.17 14.23
N SER A 85 4.91 -13.29 14.56
CA SER A 85 5.50 -14.54 15.00
C SER A 85 6.12 -14.33 16.37
N HIS A 86 5.88 -15.26 17.29
CA HIS A 86 6.45 -15.20 18.63
C HIS A 86 7.28 -16.46 18.84
N GLY A 87 8.60 -16.28 18.95
CA GLY A 87 9.52 -17.39 19.23
C GLY A 87 9.77 -18.35 18.07
N GLU A 88 9.28 -18.04 16.86
CA GLU A 88 9.60 -18.82 15.66
C GLU A 88 11.02 -18.49 15.16
N SER A 89 11.72 -19.50 14.64
CA SER A 89 13.01 -19.27 14.00
C SER A 89 12.82 -18.42 12.72
N TRP A 90 13.84 -17.64 12.38
CA TRP A 90 13.91 -16.89 11.13
C TRP A 90 13.55 -17.74 9.90
N ARG A 91 14.11 -18.95 9.81
CA ARG A 91 13.80 -19.89 8.72
C ARG A 91 12.31 -20.27 8.67
N ALA A 92 11.69 -20.52 9.82
CA ALA A 92 10.26 -20.86 9.89
C ALA A 92 9.39 -19.69 9.42
N ARG A 93 9.71 -18.47 9.83
CA ARG A 93 9.01 -17.24 9.41
C ARG A 93 9.10 -17.02 7.91
N LEU A 94 10.31 -17.09 7.33
CA LEU A 94 10.49 -16.95 5.88
C LEU A 94 9.77 -18.05 5.10
N THR A 95 9.82 -19.30 5.59
CA THR A 95 9.10 -20.42 4.96
C THR A 95 7.58 -20.17 4.99
N SER A 96 7.05 -19.69 6.10
CA SER A 96 5.62 -19.39 6.26
C SER A 96 5.21 -18.20 5.37
N LEU A 97 6.05 -17.18 5.27
CA LEU A 97 5.84 -16.04 4.35
C LEU A 97 5.83 -16.52 2.90
N ALA A 98 6.84 -17.30 2.49
CA ALA A 98 6.95 -17.82 1.13
C ALA A 98 5.73 -18.67 0.73
N LYS A 99 5.24 -19.53 1.62
CA LYS A 99 4.03 -20.35 1.37
C LYS A 99 2.77 -19.51 1.15
N ARG A 100 2.64 -18.37 1.84
CA ARG A 100 1.51 -17.45 1.63
C ARG A 100 1.67 -16.63 0.35
N TYR A 101 2.89 -16.23 0.04
CA TYR A 101 3.20 -15.36 -1.10
C TYR A 101 3.25 -16.12 -2.42
N LEU A 102 3.91 -17.29 -2.47
CA LEU A 102 4.14 -18.06 -3.68
C LEU A 102 2.95 -19.00 -3.96
N THR A 103 1.81 -18.43 -4.32
CA THR A 103 0.61 -19.18 -4.67
C THR A 103 0.14 -18.86 -6.10
N PRO A 104 -0.52 -19.79 -6.81
CA PRO A 104 -1.12 -19.49 -8.11
C PRO A 104 -2.09 -18.30 -8.05
N ALA A 105 -2.92 -18.23 -7.03
CA ALA A 105 -3.86 -17.13 -6.85
C ALA A 105 -3.14 -15.77 -6.77
N HIS A 106 -2.04 -15.69 -6.01
CA HIS A 106 -1.25 -14.45 -5.91
C HIS A 106 -0.58 -14.07 -7.24
N ARG A 107 -0.14 -15.07 -8.01
CA ARG A 107 0.46 -14.84 -9.34
C ARG A 107 -0.56 -14.34 -10.35
N ASP A 108 -1.76 -14.91 -10.35
CA ASP A 108 -2.73 -14.77 -11.44
C ASP A 108 -3.73 -13.61 -11.20
N ASP A 109 -3.99 -13.24 -9.95
CA ASP A 109 -4.85 -12.11 -9.60
C ASP A 109 -4.02 -10.81 -9.45
N LEU A 110 -3.81 -10.13 -10.57
CA LEU A 110 -3.03 -8.88 -10.58
C LEU A 110 -3.67 -7.78 -9.72
N ALA A 111 -4.99 -7.72 -9.66
CA ALA A 111 -5.72 -6.68 -8.93
C ALA A 111 -5.40 -6.66 -7.43
N THR A 112 -5.15 -7.84 -6.84
CA THR A 112 -4.82 -8.01 -5.42
C THR A 112 -3.38 -8.46 -5.17
N SER A 113 -2.57 -8.61 -6.22
CA SER A 113 -1.17 -9.02 -6.14
C SER A 113 -0.28 -8.02 -5.37
N CYS A 114 0.98 -8.39 -5.19
CA CYS A 114 1.95 -7.55 -4.48
C CYS A 114 2.30 -6.28 -5.28
N ALA A 115 1.96 -5.12 -4.75
CA ALA A 115 2.28 -3.84 -5.39
C ALA A 115 3.80 -3.58 -5.47
N PHE A 116 4.63 -4.16 -4.60
CA PHE A 116 6.08 -4.09 -4.75
C PHE A 116 6.55 -4.81 -6.01
N ALA A 117 6.04 -6.02 -6.26
CA ALA A 117 6.41 -6.79 -7.45
C ALA A 117 5.88 -6.12 -8.73
N ALA A 118 4.65 -5.64 -8.71
CA ALA A 118 4.02 -5.00 -9.86
C ALA A 118 4.73 -3.69 -10.29
N LEU A 119 5.21 -2.91 -9.33
CA LEU A 119 5.69 -1.53 -9.58
C LEU A 119 7.20 -1.34 -9.39
N GLY A 120 7.96 -2.41 -9.09
CA GLY A 120 9.38 -2.30 -8.77
C GLY A 120 10.21 -1.69 -9.90
N SER A 121 9.97 -2.10 -11.14
CA SER A 121 10.68 -1.56 -12.31
C SER A 121 10.30 -0.11 -12.63
N GLU A 122 9.07 0.29 -12.31
CA GLU A 122 8.58 1.65 -12.52
C GLU A 122 9.01 2.60 -11.41
N ALA A 123 9.12 2.10 -10.18
CA ALA A 123 9.58 2.89 -9.04
C ALA A 123 10.97 3.48 -9.27
N ALA A 124 11.88 2.73 -9.87
CA ALA A 124 13.24 3.19 -10.19
C ALA A 124 13.27 4.37 -11.18
N ARG A 125 12.24 4.50 -12.02
CA ARG A 125 12.10 5.52 -13.06
C ARG A 125 10.99 6.53 -12.80
N GLY A 126 10.26 6.35 -11.70
CA GLY A 126 9.18 7.24 -11.27
C GLY A 126 9.67 8.56 -10.70
N SER A 127 8.72 9.40 -10.28
CA SER A 127 9.03 10.65 -9.59
C SER A 127 9.74 10.40 -8.26
N ASP A 128 10.46 11.40 -7.76
CA ASP A 128 11.12 11.33 -6.46
C ASP A 128 10.11 11.06 -5.32
N GLN A 129 8.91 11.60 -5.44
CA GLN A 129 7.82 11.38 -4.50
C GLN A 129 7.40 9.90 -4.47
N PHE A 130 7.20 9.28 -5.63
CA PHE A 130 6.81 7.88 -5.72
C PHE A 130 7.94 6.96 -5.24
N ARG A 131 9.18 7.22 -5.65
CA ARG A 131 10.38 6.49 -5.21
C ARG A 131 10.55 6.51 -3.70
N SER A 132 10.43 7.69 -3.08
CA SER A 132 10.49 7.83 -1.62
C SER A 132 9.36 7.08 -0.91
N SER A 133 8.16 7.07 -1.50
CA SER A 133 7.04 6.28 -0.97
C SER A 133 7.31 4.77 -1.05
N TYR A 134 7.84 4.30 -2.19
CA TYR A 134 8.20 2.90 -2.39
C TYR A 134 9.27 2.44 -1.38
N GLU A 135 10.35 3.22 -1.22
CA GLU A 135 11.41 2.93 -0.27
C GLU A 135 10.88 2.88 1.18
N ARG A 136 10.07 3.86 1.58
CA ARG A 136 9.49 3.90 2.93
C ARG A 136 8.66 2.66 3.23
N GLU A 137 7.77 2.28 2.31
CA GLU A 137 6.92 1.10 2.49
C GLU A 137 7.73 -0.20 2.48
N LEU A 138 8.78 -0.27 1.67
CA LEU A 138 9.69 -1.42 1.65
C LEU A 138 10.41 -1.56 2.99
N ARG A 139 11.02 -0.49 3.51
CA ARG A 139 11.67 -0.48 4.82
C ARG A 139 10.72 -0.88 5.94
N THR A 140 9.49 -0.35 5.92
CA THR A 140 8.45 -0.70 6.90
C THR A 140 8.08 -2.19 6.83
N SER A 141 7.99 -2.74 5.62
CA SER A 141 7.66 -4.15 5.44
C SER A 141 8.80 -5.07 5.85
N LEU A 142 10.04 -4.71 5.53
CA LEU A 142 11.23 -5.45 5.98
C LEU A 142 11.34 -5.44 7.51
N ALA A 143 11.17 -4.28 8.14
CA ALA A 143 11.15 -4.17 9.61
C ALA A 143 10.05 -5.03 10.25
N ALA A 144 8.88 -5.15 9.59
CA ALA A 144 7.79 -5.99 10.09
C ALA A 144 8.06 -7.51 9.94
N ILE A 145 9.00 -7.92 9.08
CA ILE A 145 9.44 -9.32 8.94
C ILE A 145 10.43 -9.66 10.04
N CYS A 146 11.22 -8.69 10.49
CA CYS A 146 12.25 -8.87 11.52
C CYS A 146 11.63 -8.78 12.92
N ASP A 147 12.00 -9.71 13.82
CA ASP A 147 11.56 -9.67 15.21
C ASP A 147 12.54 -8.90 16.11
N ASP A 148 13.81 -8.85 15.74
CA ASP A 148 14.87 -8.21 16.51
C ASP A 148 16.00 -7.65 15.60
N ASP A 149 16.96 -6.98 16.22
CA ASP A 149 18.13 -6.41 15.53
C ASP A 149 19.01 -7.46 14.84
N THR A 150 18.96 -8.72 15.27
CA THR A 150 19.72 -9.83 14.67
C THR A 150 19.12 -10.22 13.33
N ASP A 151 17.79 -10.25 13.24
CA ASP A 151 17.09 -10.52 12.00
C ASP A 151 17.25 -9.35 11.00
N ALA A 152 17.23 -8.11 11.49
CA ALA A 152 17.45 -6.93 10.66
C ALA A 152 18.84 -6.95 10.00
N LYS A 153 19.90 -7.32 10.74
CA LYS A 153 21.25 -7.46 10.19
C LYS A 153 21.36 -8.51 9.08
N ARG A 154 20.57 -9.59 9.14
CA ARG A 154 20.56 -10.64 8.11
C ARG A 154 19.93 -10.23 6.79
N LEU A 155 19.22 -9.11 6.76
CA LEU A 155 18.67 -8.54 5.53
C LEU A 155 19.67 -7.61 4.82
N ASP A 156 20.72 -7.18 5.53
CA ASP A 156 21.76 -6.31 4.98
C ASP A 156 22.94 -7.12 4.39
N ASP A 157 23.03 -8.40 4.71
CA ASP A 157 24.01 -9.38 4.16
C ASP A 157 23.48 -10.05 2.88
#